data_cdcac7c4e944e7c3a04066e0388b2e1c
#
_entry.id   cdcac7c4e944e7c3a04066e0388b2e1c
#
_cell.length_a   1.000
_cell.length_b   1.000
_cell.length_c   1.000
_cell.angle_alpha   90.00
_cell.angle_beta   90.00
_cell.angle_gamma   90.00
#
_symmetry.space_group_name_H-M   'P 1'
#
loop_
_entity.id
_entity.type
_entity.pdbx_description
1 polymer ?
#
loop_
_entity_poly.entity_id
_entity_poly.type
_entity_poly.pdbx_seq_one_letter_code
_entity_poly.pdbx_strand_id
1 'polypeptide(L)'
;MIKILKYGEVKNAELFARVEPTVRVEDVVSDIIRNVRERGDAALYEYAERFDRAKLSSLAVTEEEMDEAVASVDPKFIEILEKAAKNIRKFHEKQVRNSFIINDDETPGVVMGQKVIPVDRAGLYVPGGTAAYPSTVLMDAIPAKIAGVREVVMVTPPNKEGKVNPVILAAARVAGIDRIFKTGGAQAVAALAYGTESVPRVDKIVGPGNAYVAEAKRQVYGVVSIDMIAGPSEILIVADGGSNARHVAADLLSQAEHDKLASAVLVTDSMALAEAVSEEIERQIPLLERAEIARASIDDNGKIIVATDLRVAIDIANEIAPEHLELCVDAPFDYLDSIRHAGSIFMGRNCPEALGDYFAGPNHTLPTSGTARFSSPLSVDDFVKKTQYTYFTREALEKVAYDVEYFAKQEGLTAHARSAVVRLEDDQ
;
A
#
# COMPACT_ATOMS: atom_id res chain seq x y z
N MET A 1 -2.51 3.19 31.26
CA MET A 1 -3.80 2.52 30.87
C MET A 1 -4.40 3.27 29.67
N ILE A 2 -4.99 2.55 28.76
CA ILE A 2 -5.69 3.10 27.60
C ILE A 2 -6.82 4.06 28.02
N LYS A 3 -7.04 5.15 27.29
CA LYS A 3 -8.07 6.15 27.61
C LYS A 3 -9.46 5.64 27.22
N ILE A 4 -10.44 5.69 28.10
CA ILE A 4 -11.85 5.40 27.80
C ILE A 4 -12.60 6.72 27.66
N LEU A 5 -13.18 6.96 26.49
CA LEU A 5 -13.89 8.19 26.11
C LEU A 5 -15.35 7.85 25.79
N LYS A 6 -16.30 8.68 26.22
CA LYS A 6 -17.70 8.51 25.85
C LYS A 6 -18.08 9.45 24.71
N TYR A 7 -18.65 8.90 23.66
CA TYR A 7 -19.14 9.68 22.55
C TYR A 7 -20.22 10.68 23.01
N GLY A 8 -20.07 11.93 22.59
CA GLY A 8 -20.97 13.03 23.02
C GLY A 8 -20.58 13.72 24.33
N GLU A 9 -19.68 13.15 25.16
CA GLU A 9 -19.17 13.80 26.38
C GLU A 9 -17.82 14.50 26.16
N VAL A 10 -17.09 14.14 25.08
CA VAL A 10 -15.79 14.72 24.70
C VAL A 10 -15.87 15.40 23.34
N LYS A 11 -14.94 16.33 23.07
CA LYS A 11 -14.92 17.06 21.80
C LYS A 11 -14.49 16.14 20.65
N ASN A 12 -15.09 16.31 19.46
CA ASN A 12 -14.72 15.58 18.27
C ASN A 12 -13.22 15.68 17.94
N ALA A 13 -12.60 16.83 18.18
CA ALA A 13 -11.15 17.01 17.98
C ALA A 13 -10.30 16.07 18.84
N GLU A 14 -10.77 15.65 20.01
CA GLU A 14 -10.09 14.67 20.85
C GLU A 14 -10.37 13.23 20.41
N LEU A 15 -11.63 12.93 20.05
CA LEU A 15 -12.03 11.61 19.56
C LEU A 15 -11.31 11.24 18.26
N PHE A 16 -11.21 12.20 17.34
CA PHE A 16 -10.67 12.01 15.99
C PHE A 16 -9.22 12.48 15.83
N ALA A 17 -8.54 12.84 16.95
CA ALA A 17 -7.13 13.20 16.92
C ALA A 17 -6.29 12.08 16.32
N ARG A 18 -5.40 12.44 15.40
CA ARG A 18 -4.42 11.54 14.78
C ARG A 18 -3.02 11.92 15.19
N VAL A 19 -2.14 10.94 15.11
CA VAL A 19 -0.70 11.16 15.32
C VAL A 19 -0.14 11.88 14.10
N GLU A 20 0.45 13.05 14.31
CA GLU A 20 1.21 13.73 13.27
C GLU A 20 2.70 13.36 13.40
N PRO A 21 3.36 12.94 12.32
CA PRO A 21 4.80 12.72 12.35
C PRO A 21 5.53 14.01 12.70
N THR A 22 6.30 14.00 13.77
CA THR A 22 7.02 15.19 14.27
C THR A 22 8.40 15.39 13.64
N VAL A 23 8.90 14.40 12.89
CA VAL A 23 10.26 14.42 12.32
C VAL A 23 10.23 15.02 10.92
N ARG A 24 10.88 16.18 10.77
CA ARG A 24 11.10 16.79 9.46
C ARG A 24 12.33 16.17 8.81
N VAL A 25 12.13 15.51 7.69
CA VAL A 25 13.19 14.79 6.95
C VAL A 25 13.35 15.30 5.52
N GLU A 26 12.59 16.31 5.12
CA GLU A 26 12.48 16.77 3.74
C GLU A 26 13.84 17.17 3.13
N ASP A 27 14.61 17.97 3.84
CA ASP A 27 15.91 18.47 3.35
C ASP A 27 16.94 17.34 3.23
N VAL A 28 16.97 16.46 4.24
CA VAL A 28 17.88 15.29 4.24
C VAL A 28 17.55 14.36 3.08
N VAL A 29 16.27 14.10 2.84
CA VAL A 29 15.80 13.25 1.74
C VAL A 29 16.10 13.90 0.37
N SER A 30 15.87 15.22 0.24
CA SER A 30 16.20 15.96 -0.97
C SER A 30 17.70 15.87 -1.31
N ASP A 31 18.57 15.97 -0.30
CA ASP A 31 20.02 15.82 -0.48
C ASP A 31 20.40 14.39 -0.90
N ILE A 32 19.78 13.38 -0.30
CA ILE A 32 19.99 11.97 -0.67
C ILE A 32 19.59 11.74 -2.13
N ILE A 33 18.39 12.20 -2.53
CA ILE A 33 17.88 12.05 -3.90
C ILE A 33 18.82 12.72 -4.90
N ARG A 34 19.26 13.96 -4.61
CA ARG A 34 20.21 14.68 -5.47
C ARG A 34 21.52 13.90 -5.61
N ASN A 35 22.08 13.42 -4.52
CA ASN A 35 23.34 12.69 -4.52
C ASN A 35 23.26 11.38 -5.33
N VAL A 36 22.16 10.63 -5.20
CA VAL A 36 21.94 9.41 -6.03
C VAL A 36 21.83 9.77 -7.52
N ARG A 37 21.13 10.84 -7.87
CA ARG A 37 21.01 11.29 -9.27
C ARG A 37 22.33 11.71 -9.89
N GLU A 38 23.23 12.31 -9.11
CA GLU A 38 24.51 12.82 -9.59
C GLU A 38 25.61 11.74 -9.63
N ARG A 39 25.57 10.77 -8.71
CA ARG A 39 26.68 9.83 -8.47
C ARG A 39 26.31 8.35 -8.68
N GLY A 40 25.03 8.05 -8.96
CA GLY A 40 24.58 6.69 -9.25
C GLY A 40 24.96 5.65 -8.19
N ASP A 41 25.52 4.54 -8.62
CA ASP A 41 25.93 3.43 -7.74
C ASP A 41 26.95 3.86 -6.67
N ALA A 42 27.83 4.82 -6.95
CA ALA A 42 28.78 5.30 -5.98
C ALA A 42 28.13 5.89 -4.73
N ALA A 43 27.01 6.59 -4.89
CA ALA A 43 26.21 7.07 -3.76
C ALA A 43 25.57 5.90 -2.98
N LEU A 44 25.06 4.88 -3.68
CA LEU A 44 24.44 3.71 -3.04
C LEU A 44 25.46 2.92 -2.19
N TYR A 45 26.67 2.71 -2.68
CA TYR A 45 27.74 2.07 -1.90
C TYR A 45 28.13 2.88 -0.66
N GLU A 46 28.24 4.20 -0.79
CA GLU A 46 28.53 5.10 0.35
C GLU A 46 27.40 5.03 1.40
N TYR A 47 26.13 5.04 0.97
CA TYR A 47 25.00 4.96 1.89
C TYR A 47 24.86 3.58 2.54
N ALA A 48 25.18 2.49 1.84
CA ALA A 48 25.23 1.15 2.42
C ALA A 48 26.28 1.08 3.56
N GLU A 49 27.47 1.64 3.36
CA GLU A 49 28.49 1.71 4.41
C GLU A 49 28.06 2.61 5.59
N ARG A 50 27.47 3.77 5.28
CA ARG A 50 27.09 4.78 6.29
C ARG A 50 25.88 4.37 7.13
N PHE A 51 24.82 3.85 6.51
CA PHE A 51 23.53 3.58 7.17
C PHE A 51 23.38 2.12 7.57
N ASP A 52 23.78 1.20 6.71
CA ASP A 52 23.64 -0.24 6.95
C ASP A 52 24.90 -0.86 7.53
N ARG A 53 26.03 -0.11 7.58
CA ARG A 53 27.35 -0.57 7.98
C ARG A 53 27.83 -1.75 7.15
N ALA A 54 27.38 -1.83 5.90
CA ALA A 54 27.64 -2.90 4.97
C ALA A 54 28.64 -2.44 3.90
N LYS A 55 29.77 -3.13 3.79
CA LYS A 55 30.74 -2.92 2.71
C LYS A 55 30.44 -3.89 1.58
N LEU A 56 29.77 -3.42 0.54
CA LEU A 56 29.30 -4.24 -0.56
C LEU A 56 30.33 -4.32 -1.69
N SER A 57 30.45 -5.50 -2.28
CA SER A 57 31.17 -5.73 -3.55
C SER A 57 30.24 -5.65 -4.76
N SER A 58 28.93 -5.88 -4.56
CA SER A 58 27.88 -5.81 -5.57
C SER A 58 26.60 -5.34 -4.91
N LEU A 59 25.86 -4.46 -5.58
CA LEU A 59 24.50 -4.06 -5.18
C LEU A 59 23.49 -5.17 -5.50
N ALA A 60 23.66 -5.91 -6.58
CA ALA A 60 22.76 -7.00 -6.96
C ALA A 60 22.95 -8.23 -6.07
N VAL A 61 21.85 -8.88 -5.73
CA VAL A 61 21.85 -10.25 -5.19
C VAL A 61 22.10 -11.23 -6.33
N THR A 62 23.03 -12.16 -6.13
CA THR A 62 23.34 -13.19 -7.13
C THR A 62 22.44 -14.42 -6.97
N GLU A 63 22.39 -15.29 -7.99
CA GLU A 63 21.65 -16.55 -7.89
C GLU A 63 22.25 -17.47 -6.81
N GLU A 64 23.57 -17.45 -6.63
CA GLU A 64 24.25 -18.21 -5.57
C GLU A 64 23.84 -17.72 -4.18
N GLU A 65 23.75 -16.39 -3.96
CA GLU A 65 23.26 -15.79 -2.71
C GLU A 65 21.78 -16.18 -2.47
N MET A 66 20.98 -16.21 -3.52
CA MET A 66 19.58 -16.63 -3.48
C MET A 66 19.45 -18.09 -3.09
N ASP A 67 20.21 -18.99 -3.73
CA ASP A 67 20.16 -20.43 -3.48
C ASP A 67 20.65 -20.77 -2.06
N GLU A 68 21.75 -20.12 -1.60
CA GLU A 68 22.25 -20.24 -0.23
C GLU A 68 21.19 -19.83 0.80
N ALA A 69 20.54 -18.68 0.56
CA ALA A 69 19.50 -18.18 1.44
C ALA A 69 18.31 -19.13 1.53
N VAL A 70 17.77 -19.57 0.40
CA VAL A 70 16.63 -20.50 0.35
C VAL A 70 16.97 -21.81 1.05
N ALA A 71 18.17 -22.35 0.84
CA ALA A 71 18.62 -23.60 1.48
C ALA A 71 18.77 -23.46 3.01
N SER A 72 18.96 -22.26 3.53
CA SER A 72 19.10 -21.97 4.97
C SER A 72 17.77 -21.79 5.71
N VAL A 73 16.66 -21.59 4.97
CA VAL A 73 15.33 -21.37 5.57
C VAL A 73 14.66 -22.70 5.86
N ASP A 74 13.95 -22.78 6.99
CA ASP A 74 13.16 -23.95 7.36
C ASP A 74 12.18 -24.31 6.20
N PRO A 75 12.25 -25.55 5.66
CA PRO A 75 11.34 -26.01 4.62
C PRO A 75 9.85 -25.84 4.98
N LYS A 76 9.51 -25.93 6.26
CA LYS A 76 8.15 -25.69 6.74
C LYS A 76 7.71 -24.25 6.51
N PHE A 77 8.63 -23.28 6.69
CA PHE A 77 8.31 -21.87 6.43
C PHE A 77 8.11 -21.62 4.93
N ILE A 78 8.91 -22.24 4.06
CA ILE A 78 8.72 -22.17 2.60
C ILE A 78 7.35 -22.71 2.20
N GLU A 79 6.92 -23.85 2.75
CA GLU A 79 5.57 -24.42 2.53
C GLU A 79 4.45 -23.43 2.96
N ILE A 80 4.66 -22.70 4.06
CA ILE A 80 3.71 -21.70 4.53
C ILE A 80 3.67 -20.47 3.59
N LEU A 81 4.83 -20.00 3.12
CA LEU A 81 4.91 -18.91 2.12
C LEU A 81 4.19 -19.28 0.82
N GLU A 82 4.35 -20.53 0.32
CA GLU A 82 3.67 -21.02 -0.88
C GLU A 82 2.14 -21.05 -0.69
N LYS A 83 1.66 -21.46 0.48
CA LYS A 83 0.22 -21.44 0.81
C LYS A 83 -0.33 -20.01 0.87
N ALA A 84 0.40 -19.10 1.52
CA ALA A 84 0.04 -17.68 1.56
C ALA A 84 0.01 -17.09 0.13
N ALA A 85 1.06 -17.32 -0.66
CA ALA A 85 1.14 -16.89 -2.05
C ALA A 85 -0.03 -17.40 -2.90
N LYS A 86 -0.48 -18.64 -2.69
CA LYS A 86 -1.66 -19.21 -3.36
C LYS A 86 -2.93 -18.45 -3.00
N ASN A 87 -3.13 -18.10 -1.74
CA ASN A 87 -4.31 -17.35 -1.29
C ASN A 87 -4.30 -15.93 -1.86
N ILE A 88 -3.15 -15.24 -1.82
CA ILE A 88 -2.96 -13.90 -2.40
C ILE A 88 -3.28 -13.94 -3.91
N ARG A 89 -2.75 -14.90 -4.63
CA ARG A 89 -3.00 -15.08 -6.06
C ARG A 89 -4.49 -15.28 -6.35
N LYS A 90 -5.14 -16.16 -5.59
CA LYS A 90 -6.58 -16.46 -5.73
C LYS A 90 -7.46 -15.22 -5.60
N PHE A 91 -7.11 -14.31 -4.69
CA PHE A 91 -7.84 -13.06 -4.49
C PHE A 91 -7.55 -12.07 -5.64
N HIS A 92 -6.27 -11.80 -5.90
CA HIS A 92 -5.85 -10.78 -6.85
C HIS A 92 -6.17 -11.11 -8.32
N GLU A 93 -6.26 -12.40 -8.69
CA GLU A 93 -6.71 -12.81 -10.04
C GLU A 93 -8.13 -12.31 -10.37
N LYS A 94 -8.96 -12.03 -9.35
CA LYS A 94 -10.31 -11.46 -9.56
C LYS A 94 -10.29 -9.95 -9.87
N GLN A 95 -9.16 -9.28 -9.69
CA GLN A 95 -9.00 -7.85 -9.94
C GLN A 95 -8.54 -7.53 -11.37
N VAL A 96 -8.23 -8.54 -12.18
CA VAL A 96 -7.76 -8.35 -13.57
C VAL A 96 -8.81 -7.61 -14.38
N ARG A 97 -8.41 -6.52 -15.03
CA ARG A 97 -9.26 -5.70 -15.91
C ARG A 97 -9.06 -6.08 -17.37
N ASN A 98 -10.13 -6.02 -18.14
CA ASN A 98 -10.10 -6.27 -19.58
C ASN A 98 -10.11 -4.97 -20.38
N SER A 99 -9.43 -4.98 -21.53
CA SER A 99 -9.62 -4.00 -22.59
C SER A 99 -11.00 -4.16 -23.21
N PHE A 100 -11.54 -3.08 -23.77
CA PHE A 100 -12.81 -3.13 -24.49
C PHE A 100 -12.75 -2.31 -25.79
N ILE A 101 -13.65 -2.66 -26.71
CA ILE A 101 -13.88 -1.97 -27.97
C ILE A 101 -15.39 -1.72 -28.13
N ILE A 102 -15.73 -0.55 -28.63
CA ILE A 102 -17.11 -0.15 -28.97
C ILE A 102 -17.13 0.17 -30.45
N ASN A 103 -17.97 -0.51 -31.19
CA ASN A 103 -18.40 -0.08 -32.54
C ASN A 103 -19.66 0.75 -32.33
N ASP A 104 -19.65 1.97 -32.86
CA ASP A 104 -20.79 2.87 -32.71
C ASP A 104 -21.87 2.50 -33.73
N ASP A 105 -23.00 2.00 -33.26
CA ASP A 105 -24.14 1.59 -34.11
C ASP A 105 -24.89 2.81 -34.69
N GLU A 106 -24.82 3.98 -34.03
CA GLU A 106 -25.45 5.22 -34.48
C GLU A 106 -24.62 5.94 -35.53
N THR A 107 -23.29 5.76 -35.46
CA THR A 107 -22.34 6.34 -36.41
C THR A 107 -21.45 5.26 -37.01
N PRO A 108 -21.90 4.53 -37.99
CA PRO A 108 -21.11 3.51 -38.68
C PRO A 108 -19.78 4.09 -39.18
N GLY A 109 -18.67 3.38 -38.90
CA GLY A 109 -17.33 3.84 -39.20
C GLY A 109 -16.59 4.53 -38.04
N VAL A 110 -17.22 4.59 -36.86
CA VAL A 110 -16.59 5.02 -35.59
C VAL A 110 -16.27 3.81 -34.74
N VAL A 111 -15.03 3.74 -34.25
CA VAL A 111 -14.60 2.74 -33.26
C VAL A 111 -13.92 3.45 -32.12
N MET A 112 -14.34 3.17 -30.91
CA MET A 112 -13.72 3.65 -29.69
C MET A 112 -13.27 2.49 -28.81
N GLY A 113 -12.23 2.65 -28.03
CA GLY A 113 -11.84 1.61 -27.11
C GLY A 113 -10.86 2.05 -26.06
N GLN A 114 -10.63 1.12 -25.13
CA GLN A 114 -9.66 1.30 -24.07
C GLN A 114 -8.78 0.06 -23.98
N LYS A 115 -7.48 0.28 -24.01
CA LYS A 115 -6.49 -0.75 -23.70
C LYS A 115 -6.10 -0.67 -22.24
N VAL A 116 -6.12 -1.82 -21.55
CA VAL A 116 -5.52 -1.99 -20.23
C VAL A 116 -4.16 -2.66 -20.45
N ILE A 117 -3.09 -2.01 -20.04
CA ILE A 117 -1.71 -2.44 -20.25
C ILE A 117 -0.93 -2.34 -18.95
N PRO A 118 -0.10 -3.35 -18.60
CA PRO A 118 0.77 -3.25 -17.43
C PRO A 118 1.80 -2.13 -17.59
N VAL A 119 2.33 -1.64 -16.48
CA VAL A 119 3.59 -0.88 -16.48
C VAL A 119 4.74 -1.81 -16.88
N ASP A 120 5.81 -1.27 -17.45
CA ASP A 120 6.93 -2.10 -17.90
C ASP A 120 7.72 -2.67 -16.72
N ARG A 121 7.96 -1.83 -15.69
CA ARG A 121 8.71 -2.19 -14.49
C ARG A 121 8.03 -1.70 -13.22
N ALA A 122 8.01 -2.55 -12.21
CA ALA A 122 7.60 -2.19 -10.85
C ALA A 122 8.78 -2.37 -9.89
N GLY A 123 8.98 -1.38 -9.01
CA GLY A 123 9.96 -1.41 -7.93
C GLY A 123 9.28 -1.68 -6.60
N LEU A 124 9.71 -2.72 -5.90
CA LEU A 124 9.22 -3.07 -4.58
C LEU A 124 10.23 -2.62 -3.53
N TYR A 125 9.80 -1.80 -2.60
CA TYR A 125 10.57 -1.45 -1.42
C TYR A 125 10.19 -2.39 -0.27
N VAL A 126 11.12 -3.24 0.15
CA VAL A 126 10.91 -4.15 1.28
C VAL A 126 11.77 -3.67 2.46
N PRO A 127 11.18 -3.31 3.58
CA PRO A 127 11.91 -2.85 4.74
C PRO A 127 12.86 -3.94 5.27
N GLY A 128 13.99 -3.50 5.80
CA GLY A 128 14.89 -4.30 6.63
C GLY A 128 15.00 -3.67 8.01
N GLY A 129 15.78 -4.30 8.90
CA GLY A 129 16.02 -3.81 10.25
C GLY A 129 15.70 -4.85 11.30
N THR A 130 15.00 -4.47 12.37
CA THR A 130 14.71 -5.35 13.52
C THR A 130 13.68 -6.44 13.21
N ALA A 131 12.84 -6.25 12.20
CA ALA A 131 11.87 -7.25 11.73
C ALA A 131 12.08 -7.50 10.23
N ALA A 132 11.90 -8.74 9.80
CA ALA A 132 11.81 -9.12 8.39
C ALA A 132 10.35 -9.20 7.98
N TYR A 133 10.03 -8.70 6.77
CA TYR A 133 8.67 -8.67 6.25
C TYR A 133 8.53 -9.52 4.95
N PRO A 134 8.67 -10.86 5.03
CA PRO A 134 8.48 -11.72 3.86
C PRO A 134 7.04 -11.66 3.30
N SER A 135 6.05 -11.34 4.12
CA SER A 135 4.67 -11.11 3.71
C SER A 135 4.55 -9.94 2.72
N THR A 136 5.23 -8.82 2.99
CA THR A 136 5.26 -7.66 2.07
C THR A 136 5.80 -8.03 0.69
N VAL A 137 6.82 -8.91 0.63
CA VAL A 137 7.33 -9.40 -0.65
C VAL A 137 6.23 -10.09 -1.47
N LEU A 138 5.45 -10.96 -0.84
CA LEU A 138 4.34 -11.67 -1.51
C LEU A 138 3.22 -10.69 -1.90
N MET A 139 2.83 -9.80 -0.98
CA MET A 139 1.70 -8.88 -1.14
C MET A 139 1.96 -7.83 -2.23
N ASP A 140 3.20 -7.40 -2.42
CA ASP A 140 3.55 -6.41 -3.44
C ASP A 140 3.86 -7.07 -4.79
N ALA A 141 4.58 -8.22 -4.79
CA ALA A 141 5.02 -8.85 -6.03
C ALA A 141 3.92 -9.60 -6.78
N ILE A 142 3.05 -10.33 -6.05
CA ILE A 142 2.05 -11.20 -6.69
C ILE A 142 1.05 -10.40 -7.53
N PRO A 143 0.44 -9.29 -7.06
CA PRO A 143 -0.43 -8.48 -7.91
C PRO A 143 0.31 -7.84 -9.10
N ALA A 144 1.60 -7.46 -8.97
CA ALA A 144 2.40 -6.98 -10.07
C ALA A 144 2.59 -8.06 -11.17
N LYS A 145 2.87 -9.29 -10.76
CA LYS A 145 2.99 -10.44 -11.69
C LYS A 145 1.66 -10.78 -12.35
N ILE A 146 0.55 -10.75 -11.62
CA ILE A 146 -0.80 -10.97 -12.16
C ILE A 146 -1.17 -9.88 -13.18
N ALA A 147 -0.80 -8.62 -12.91
CA ALA A 147 -0.99 -7.51 -13.85
C ALA A 147 -0.23 -7.71 -15.17
N GLY A 148 0.80 -8.56 -15.19
CA GLY A 148 1.65 -8.80 -16.35
C GLY A 148 2.84 -7.84 -16.44
N VAL A 149 3.28 -7.25 -15.33
CA VAL A 149 4.51 -6.43 -15.27
C VAL A 149 5.69 -7.27 -15.75
N ARG A 150 6.42 -6.72 -16.74
CA ARG A 150 7.50 -7.46 -17.41
C ARG A 150 8.69 -7.74 -16.48
N GLU A 151 9.03 -6.77 -15.64
CA GLU A 151 10.17 -6.88 -14.71
C GLU A 151 9.78 -6.30 -13.34
N VAL A 152 9.87 -7.14 -12.31
CA VAL A 152 9.64 -6.76 -10.92
C VAL A 152 10.99 -6.69 -10.21
N VAL A 153 11.36 -5.49 -9.78
CA VAL A 153 12.64 -5.18 -9.14
C VAL A 153 12.41 -4.95 -7.65
N MET A 154 13.14 -5.62 -6.79
CA MET A 154 13.06 -5.43 -5.35
C MET A 154 14.31 -4.74 -4.81
N VAL A 155 14.13 -3.80 -3.89
CA VAL A 155 15.19 -3.20 -3.08
C VAL A 155 14.94 -3.51 -1.61
N THR A 156 15.99 -3.89 -0.90
CA THR A 156 15.94 -4.14 0.55
C THR A 156 17.32 -3.91 1.16
N PRO A 157 17.42 -3.33 2.37
CA PRO A 157 18.72 -3.06 2.97
C PRO A 157 19.45 -4.37 3.31
N PRO A 158 20.78 -4.40 3.12
CA PRO A 158 21.61 -5.52 3.57
C PRO A 158 21.84 -5.46 5.09
N ASN A 159 22.25 -6.57 5.67
CA ASN A 159 22.84 -6.62 7.00
C ASN A 159 24.32 -6.16 6.95
N LYS A 160 24.98 -6.12 8.11
CA LYS A 160 26.39 -5.70 8.24
C LYS A 160 27.39 -6.56 7.45
N GLU A 161 27.03 -7.81 7.21
CA GLU A 161 27.78 -8.77 6.41
C GLU A 161 27.54 -8.58 4.90
N GLY A 162 26.72 -7.61 4.50
CA GLY A 162 26.37 -7.34 3.12
C GLY A 162 25.40 -8.35 2.50
N LYS A 163 24.70 -9.14 3.34
CA LYS A 163 23.72 -10.14 2.90
C LYS A 163 22.30 -9.66 3.18
N VAL A 164 21.34 -10.06 2.35
CA VAL A 164 19.92 -9.89 2.59
C VAL A 164 19.41 -10.99 3.52
N ASN A 165 18.41 -10.68 4.34
CA ASN A 165 17.80 -11.66 5.23
C ASN A 165 17.26 -12.86 4.42
N PRO A 166 17.63 -14.12 4.78
CA PRO A 166 17.25 -15.31 4.03
C PRO A 166 15.74 -15.50 3.84
N VAL A 167 14.91 -15.15 4.84
CA VAL A 167 13.44 -15.29 4.72
C VAL A 167 12.84 -14.31 3.69
N ILE A 168 13.46 -13.14 3.50
CA ILE A 168 13.08 -12.18 2.46
C ILE A 168 13.41 -12.75 1.08
N LEU A 169 14.60 -13.35 0.91
CA LEU A 169 15.02 -13.97 -0.34
C LEU A 169 14.17 -15.20 -0.67
N ALA A 170 13.82 -16.02 0.33
CA ALA A 170 12.90 -17.15 0.14
C ALA A 170 11.51 -16.67 -0.35
N ALA A 171 10.96 -15.62 0.25
CA ALA A 171 9.70 -15.03 -0.20
C ALA A 171 9.81 -14.45 -1.62
N ALA A 172 10.94 -13.81 -1.95
CA ALA A 172 11.20 -13.30 -3.30
C ALA A 172 11.26 -14.41 -4.35
N ARG A 173 11.85 -15.57 -4.02
CA ARG A 173 11.86 -16.77 -4.87
C ARG A 173 10.44 -17.29 -5.10
N VAL A 174 9.63 -17.40 -4.03
CA VAL A 174 8.23 -17.86 -4.11
C VAL A 174 7.36 -16.89 -4.92
N ALA A 175 7.58 -15.58 -4.77
CA ALA A 175 6.85 -14.54 -5.50
C ALA A 175 7.29 -14.40 -6.97
N GLY A 176 8.48 -14.90 -7.33
CA GLY A 176 9.05 -14.79 -8.66
C GLY A 176 9.60 -13.40 -8.99
N ILE A 177 10.31 -12.78 -8.04
CA ILE A 177 11.00 -11.50 -8.24
C ILE A 177 12.12 -11.68 -9.27
N ASP A 178 12.24 -10.72 -10.21
CA ASP A 178 13.21 -10.83 -11.33
C ASP A 178 14.61 -10.36 -10.93
N ARG A 179 14.71 -9.28 -10.15
CA ARG A 179 15.99 -8.71 -9.71
C ARG A 179 15.88 -8.13 -8.31
N ILE A 180 16.94 -8.31 -7.52
CA ILE A 180 17.00 -7.86 -6.13
C ILE A 180 18.27 -7.05 -5.90
N PHE A 181 18.16 -5.89 -5.21
CA PHE A 181 19.28 -5.02 -4.91
C PHE A 181 19.40 -4.74 -3.42
N LYS A 182 20.63 -4.77 -2.93
CA LYS A 182 21.04 -4.57 -1.53
C LYS A 182 21.14 -3.07 -1.22
N THR A 183 20.00 -2.38 -1.15
CA THR A 183 19.91 -0.98 -0.80
C THR A 183 18.57 -0.69 -0.15
N GLY A 184 18.55 0.13 0.91
CA GLY A 184 17.36 0.55 1.64
C GLY A 184 17.23 2.06 1.71
N GLY A 185 16.28 2.57 2.49
CA GLY A 185 16.12 4.00 2.75
C GLY A 185 15.72 4.86 1.54
N ALA A 186 15.86 6.17 1.69
CA ALA A 186 15.53 7.15 0.64
C ALA A 186 16.37 6.97 -0.63
N GLN A 187 17.62 6.51 -0.49
CA GLN A 187 18.53 6.28 -1.62
C GLN A 187 18.03 5.13 -2.52
N ALA A 188 17.39 4.10 -1.96
CA ALA A 188 16.78 3.02 -2.73
C ALA A 188 15.59 3.51 -3.57
N VAL A 189 14.73 4.36 -2.97
CA VAL A 189 13.62 5.01 -3.68
C VAL A 189 14.15 5.89 -4.81
N ALA A 190 15.21 6.68 -4.57
CA ALA A 190 15.85 7.50 -5.59
C ALA A 190 16.42 6.65 -6.74
N ALA A 191 17.08 5.53 -6.40
CA ALA A 191 17.63 4.61 -7.39
C ALA A 191 16.52 4.00 -8.28
N LEU A 192 15.41 3.56 -7.70
CA LEU A 192 14.27 3.06 -8.46
C LEU A 192 13.63 4.15 -9.35
N ALA A 193 13.54 5.40 -8.86
CA ALA A 193 12.89 6.49 -9.59
C ALA A 193 13.71 7.00 -10.77
N TYR A 194 15.04 7.10 -10.62
CA TYR A 194 15.91 7.72 -11.63
C TYR A 194 16.78 6.72 -12.39
N GLY A 195 16.98 5.53 -11.85
CA GLY A 195 17.95 4.55 -12.33
C GLY A 195 19.38 4.89 -11.88
N THR A 196 20.22 3.86 -11.81
CA THR A 196 21.67 3.97 -11.65
C THR A 196 22.34 2.99 -12.62
N GLU A 197 23.66 2.81 -12.54
CA GLU A 197 24.36 1.83 -13.37
C GLU A 197 23.86 0.40 -13.13
N SER A 198 23.56 0.05 -11.87
CA SER A 198 23.07 -1.29 -11.50
C SER A 198 21.55 -1.37 -11.40
N VAL A 199 20.92 -0.39 -10.74
CA VAL A 199 19.48 -0.41 -10.45
C VAL A 199 18.70 0.20 -11.61
N PRO A 200 17.81 -0.55 -12.28
CA PRO A 200 17.03 -0.01 -13.38
C PRO A 200 15.95 0.96 -12.87
N ARG A 201 15.69 2.01 -13.67
CA ARG A 201 14.54 2.87 -13.45
C ARG A 201 13.25 2.07 -13.61
N VAL A 202 12.27 2.35 -12.72
CA VAL A 202 10.94 1.73 -12.74
C VAL A 202 9.83 2.75 -13.02
N ASP A 203 8.63 2.26 -13.33
CA ASP A 203 7.45 3.09 -13.62
C ASP A 203 6.57 3.28 -12.38
N LYS A 204 6.64 2.33 -11.43
CA LYS A 204 5.86 2.33 -10.18
C LYS A 204 6.75 1.86 -9.03
N ILE A 205 6.69 2.55 -7.88
CA ILE A 205 7.31 2.13 -6.63
C ILE A 205 6.21 1.80 -5.62
N VAL A 206 6.26 0.63 -5.03
CA VAL A 206 5.32 0.16 -4.00
C VAL A 206 6.06 -0.36 -2.78
N GLY A 207 5.35 -0.48 -1.67
CA GLY A 207 5.86 -1.05 -0.43
C GLY A 207 5.97 -0.02 0.72
N PRO A 208 5.79 -0.50 1.97
CA PRO A 208 5.86 0.32 3.17
C PRO A 208 7.31 0.71 3.51
N GLY A 209 7.48 1.79 4.27
CA GLY A 209 8.79 2.21 4.73
C GLY A 209 8.68 3.25 5.85
N ASN A 210 9.83 3.60 6.44
CA ASN A 210 9.91 4.63 7.46
C ASN A 210 9.68 6.04 6.89
N ALA A 211 9.71 7.07 7.75
CA ALA A 211 9.49 8.47 7.36
C ALA A 211 10.40 8.95 6.21
N TYR A 212 11.65 8.47 6.14
CA TYR A 212 12.57 8.82 5.03
C TYR A 212 12.14 8.20 3.71
N VAL A 213 11.61 6.97 3.72
CA VAL A 213 11.11 6.28 2.54
C VAL A 213 9.80 6.91 2.08
N ALA A 214 8.87 7.19 2.99
CA ALA A 214 7.60 7.86 2.70
C ALA A 214 7.85 9.24 2.08
N GLU A 215 8.76 10.02 2.65
CA GLU A 215 9.14 11.33 2.13
C GLU A 215 9.86 11.21 0.77
N ALA A 216 10.73 10.22 0.58
CA ALA A 216 11.37 10.00 -0.72
C ALA A 216 10.33 9.65 -1.80
N LYS A 217 9.37 8.80 -1.50
CA LYS A 217 8.24 8.48 -2.40
C LYS A 217 7.46 9.75 -2.75
N ARG A 218 7.17 10.61 -1.76
CA ARG A 218 6.49 11.90 -1.98
C ARG A 218 7.26 12.80 -2.93
N GLN A 219 8.58 12.91 -2.78
CA GLN A 219 9.42 13.78 -3.60
C GLN A 219 9.62 13.28 -5.03
N VAL A 220 9.60 11.97 -5.25
CA VAL A 220 9.77 11.40 -6.60
C VAL A 220 8.44 11.20 -7.33
N TYR A 221 7.30 11.40 -6.66
CA TYR A 221 5.99 11.31 -7.29
C TYR A 221 5.86 12.32 -8.44
N GLY A 222 5.42 11.82 -9.61
CA GLY A 222 5.40 12.59 -10.85
C GLY A 222 6.58 12.28 -11.78
N VAL A 223 7.72 11.82 -11.26
CA VAL A 223 8.81 11.20 -12.02
C VAL A 223 8.56 9.69 -12.18
N VAL A 224 8.04 9.09 -11.13
CA VAL A 224 7.61 7.70 -11.03
C VAL A 224 6.26 7.67 -10.29
N SER A 225 5.41 6.69 -10.59
CA SER A 225 4.19 6.48 -9.80
C SER A 225 4.52 5.80 -8.47
N ILE A 226 3.71 6.05 -7.44
CA ILE A 226 3.81 5.38 -6.14
C ILE A 226 2.47 4.73 -5.77
N ASP A 227 2.47 3.77 -4.84
CA ASP A 227 1.26 3.22 -4.22
C ASP A 227 0.57 4.29 -3.35
N MET A 228 1.23 4.66 -2.26
CA MET A 228 0.73 5.64 -1.29
C MET A 228 1.87 6.27 -0.49
N ILE A 229 1.55 7.29 0.28
CA ILE A 229 2.42 7.85 1.32
C ILE A 229 1.95 7.24 2.63
N ALA A 230 2.64 6.19 3.11
CA ALA A 230 2.27 5.49 4.33
C ALA A 230 2.58 6.33 5.57
N GLY A 231 1.60 6.42 6.46
CA GLY A 231 1.77 6.88 7.84
C GLY A 231 1.99 5.71 8.81
N PRO A 232 1.93 5.99 10.12
CA PRO A 232 1.92 4.94 11.15
C PRO A 232 0.73 4.00 10.98
N SER A 233 0.93 2.73 11.32
CA SER A 233 -0.12 1.70 11.22
C SER A 233 -1.28 1.93 12.19
N GLU A 234 -2.49 1.58 11.78
CA GLU A 234 -3.74 1.85 12.51
C GLU A 234 -4.65 0.63 12.53
N ILE A 235 -5.20 0.31 13.70
CA ILE A 235 -6.32 -0.61 13.83
C ILE A 235 -7.50 0.07 14.52
N LEU A 236 -8.71 -0.18 14.01
CA LEU A 236 -9.95 0.16 14.68
C LEU A 236 -10.82 -1.08 14.78
N ILE A 237 -11.25 -1.43 16.00
CA ILE A 237 -12.14 -2.54 16.26
C ILE A 237 -13.51 -2.00 16.65
N VAL A 238 -14.56 -2.40 15.93
CA VAL A 238 -15.93 -2.23 16.38
C VAL A 238 -16.39 -3.52 17.02
N ALA A 239 -16.73 -3.47 18.30
CA ALA A 239 -17.11 -4.65 19.06
C ALA A 239 -18.35 -4.41 19.93
N ASP A 240 -19.28 -5.36 19.94
CA ASP A 240 -20.44 -5.35 20.85
C ASP A 240 -20.11 -5.99 22.21
N GLY A 241 -21.02 -5.87 23.17
CA GLY A 241 -20.87 -6.43 24.51
C GLY A 241 -20.76 -7.97 24.58
N GLY A 242 -21.01 -8.69 23.48
CA GLY A 242 -20.82 -10.15 23.38
C GLY A 242 -19.42 -10.56 22.97
N SER A 243 -18.53 -9.61 22.66
CA SER A 243 -17.16 -9.88 22.25
C SER A 243 -16.28 -10.29 23.43
N ASN A 244 -15.25 -11.10 23.14
CA ASN A 244 -14.28 -11.55 24.14
C ASN A 244 -13.22 -10.48 24.35
N ALA A 245 -13.17 -9.87 25.52
CA ALA A 245 -12.22 -8.81 25.86
C ALA A 245 -10.75 -9.21 25.65
N ARG A 246 -10.41 -10.49 25.91
CA ARG A 246 -9.06 -11.03 25.73
C ARG A 246 -8.65 -11.04 24.25
N HIS A 247 -9.57 -11.38 23.35
CA HIS A 247 -9.32 -11.39 21.90
C HIS A 247 -9.15 -9.96 21.40
N VAL A 248 -10.11 -9.07 21.72
CA VAL A 248 -10.07 -7.66 21.33
C VAL A 248 -8.79 -6.97 21.81
N ALA A 249 -8.35 -7.25 23.05
CA ALA A 249 -7.09 -6.71 23.56
C ALA A 249 -5.87 -7.25 22.78
N ALA A 250 -5.86 -8.53 22.41
CA ALA A 250 -4.79 -9.12 21.60
C ALA A 250 -4.71 -8.47 20.21
N ASP A 251 -5.87 -8.23 19.59
CA ASP A 251 -5.94 -7.61 18.25
C ASP A 251 -5.53 -6.12 18.28
N LEU A 252 -5.85 -5.38 19.35
CA LEU A 252 -5.33 -4.02 19.56
C LEU A 252 -3.81 -4.01 19.75
N LEU A 253 -3.28 -5.00 20.44
CA LEU A 253 -1.85 -5.12 20.75
C LEU A 253 -1.03 -5.60 19.55
N SER A 254 -1.61 -6.40 18.65
CA SER A 254 -0.94 -6.81 17.40
C SER A 254 -0.51 -5.59 16.58
N GLN A 255 -1.34 -4.55 16.53
CA GLN A 255 -1.00 -3.30 15.86
C GLN A 255 -0.08 -2.41 16.69
N ALA A 256 -0.33 -2.32 18.01
CA ALA A 256 0.44 -1.46 18.90
C ALA A 256 1.93 -1.86 18.99
N GLU A 257 2.30 -3.12 18.76
CA GLU A 257 3.68 -3.57 18.77
C GLU A 257 4.48 -3.22 17.52
N HIS A 258 3.82 -2.75 16.43
CA HIS A 258 4.50 -2.38 15.18
C HIS A 258 5.40 -1.16 15.37
N ASP A 259 4.87 -0.08 15.94
CA ASP A 259 5.60 1.18 16.14
C ASP A 259 5.01 1.98 17.32
N LYS A 260 5.82 2.82 17.96
CA LYS A 260 5.36 3.72 19.03
C LYS A 260 4.29 4.72 18.56
N LEU A 261 4.26 5.04 17.28
CA LEU A 261 3.28 5.93 16.66
C LEU A 261 2.03 5.17 16.15
N ALA A 262 2.00 3.82 16.22
CA ALA A 262 0.83 3.06 15.84
C ALA A 262 -0.39 3.46 16.68
N SER A 263 -1.59 3.37 16.07
CA SER A 263 -2.85 3.73 16.72
C SER A 263 -3.76 2.51 16.85
N ALA A 264 -4.19 2.21 18.07
CA ALA A 264 -5.10 1.12 18.39
C ALA A 264 -6.39 1.68 19.03
N VAL A 265 -7.51 1.55 18.32
CA VAL A 265 -8.80 2.14 18.72
C VAL A 265 -9.86 1.05 18.85
N LEU A 266 -10.53 1.00 19.99
CA LEU A 266 -11.77 0.23 20.16
C LEU A 266 -12.97 1.18 20.14
N VAL A 267 -14.01 0.84 19.38
CA VAL A 267 -15.31 1.50 19.45
C VAL A 267 -16.35 0.44 19.85
N THR A 268 -17.05 0.66 20.95
CA THR A 268 -18.02 -0.32 21.48
C THR A 268 -19.26 0.38 22.04
N ASP A 269 -20.40 -0.30 22.05
CA ASP A 269 -21.62 0.13 22.72
C ASP A 269 -21.72 -0.35 24.18
N SER A 270 -20.66 -1.04 24.69
CA SER A 270 -20.64 -1.66 26.01
C SER A 270 -19.53 -1.09 26.89
N MET A 271 -19.89 -0.36 27.94
CA MET A 271 -18.93 0.11 28.96
C MET A 271 -18.24 -1.07 29.64
N ALA A 272 -18.98 -2.14 29.93
CA ALA A 272 -18.40 -3.34 30.55
C ALA A 272 -17.31 -3.98 29.68
N LEU A 273 -17.51 -4.05 28.36
CA LEU A 273 -16.47 -4.51 27.43
C LEU A 273 -15.28 -3.56 27.42
N ALA A 274 -15.52 -2.23 27.39
CA ALA A 274 -14.47 -1.22 27.41
C ALA A 274 -13.53 -1.36 28.62
N GLU A 275 -14.11 -1.52 29.81
CA GLU A 275 -13.37 -1.74 31.06
C GLU A 275 -12.60 -3.06 31.04
N ALA A 276 -13.24 -4.16 30.63
CA ALA A 276 -12.62 -5.47 30.54
C ALA A 276 -11.46 -5.50 29.52
N VAL A 277 -11.59 -4.84 28.37
CA VAL A 277 -10.50 -4.73 27.38
C VAL A 277 -9.34 -3.91 27.93
N SER A 278 -9.63 -2.80 28.63
CA SER A 278 -8.58 -2.00 29.27
C SER A 278 -7.76 -2.81 30.28
N GLU A 279 -8.41 -3.66 31.11
CA GLU A 279 -7.74 -4.55 32.05
C GLU A 279 -6.92 -5.64 31.33
N GLU A 280 -7.47 -6.22 30.25
CA GLU A 280 -6.79 -7.22 29.45
C GLU A 280 -5.53 -6.68 28.74
N ILE A 281 -5.55 -5.46 28.24
CA ILE A 281 -4.38 -4.79 27.67
C ILE A 281 -3.25 -4.72 28.71
N GLU A 282 -3.57 -4.28 29.95
CA GLU A 282 -2.57 -4.21 31.02
C GLU A 282 -2.00 -5.58 31.39
N ARG A 283 -2.81 -6.64 31.29
CA ARG A 283 -2.38 -8.01 31.57
C ARG A 283 -1.50 -8.58 30.45
N GLN A 284 -1.78 -8.24 29.18
CA GLN A 284 -1.12 -8.86 28.04
C GLN A 284 0.18 -8.14 27.61
N ILE A 285 0.28 -6.81 27.76
CA ILE A 285 1.51 -6.06 27.38
C ILE A 285 2.78 -6.66 27.97
N PRO A 286 2.87 -7.02 29.28
CA PRO A 286 4.09 -7.58 29.84
C PRO A 286 4.52 -8.93 29.25
N LEU A 287 3.66 -9.59 28.47
CA LEU A 287 3.94 -10.89 27.84
C LEU A 287 4.53 -10.74 26.44
N LEU A 288 4.56 -9.53 25.90
CA LEU A 288 5.07 -9.24 24.55
C LEU A 288 6.58 -9.04 24.54
N GLU A 289 7.25 -9.54 23.52
CA GLU A 289 8.69 -9.26 23.30
C GLU A 289 8.95 -7.77 23.07
N ARG A 290 8.00 -7.06 22.43
CA ARG A 290 8.07 -5.62 22.13
C ARG A 290 7.21 -4.78 23.09
N ALA A 291 7.12 -5.19 24.37
CA ALA A 291 6.27 -4.56 25.38
C ALA A 291 6.44 -3.05 25.52
N GLU A 292 7.67 -2.52 25.41
CA GLU A 292 7.93 -1.07 25.51
C GLU A 292 7.33 -0.29 24.33
N ILE A 293 7.34 -0.86 23.14
CA ILE A 293 6.78 -0.24 21.94
C ILE A 293 5.26 -0.24 22.04
N ALA A 294 4.66 -1.41 22.35
CA ALA A 294 3.23 -1.55 22.53
C ALA A 294 2.70 -0.62 23.65
N ARG A 295 3.45 -0.51 24.78
CA ARG A 295 3.11 0.39 25.87
C ARG A 295 3.05 1.84 25.41
N ALA A 296 4.08 2.33 24.69
CA ALA A 296 4.13 3.70 24.19
C ALA A 296 2.98 3.98 23.23
N SER A 297 2.71 3.06 22.29
CA SER A 297 1.59 3.16 21.34
C SER A 297 0.24 3.27 22.06
N ILE A 298 -0.03 2.36 23.01
CA ILE A 298 -1.30 2.34 23.76
C ILE A 298 -1.47 3.59 24.65
N ASP A 299 -0.43 4.03 25.34
CA ASP A 299 -0.53 5.16 26.30
C ASP A 299 -0.67 6.51 25.55
N ASP A 300 0.00 6.67 24.41
CA ASP A 300 0.02 7.92 23.67
C ASP A 300 -1.12 8.00 22.61
N ASN A 301 -1.39 6.91 21.90
CA ASN A 301 -2.25 6.89 20.72
C ASN A 301 -3.47 5.97 20.85
N GLY A 302 -3.47 5.04 21.81
CA GLY A 302 -4.59 4.13 22.06
C GLY A 302 -5.79 4.83 22.68
N LYS A 303 -7.00 4.42 22.28
CA LYS A 303 -8.25 4.88 22.90
C LYS A 303 -9.38 3.87 22.77
N ILE A 304 -10.27 3.88 23.73
CA ILE A 304 -11.55 3.18 23.70
C ILE A 304 -12.66 4.21 23.63
N ILE A 305 -13.55 4.13 22.66
CA ILE A 305 -14.68 5.04 22.49
C ILE A 305 -15.96 4.25 22.77
N VAL A 306 -16.72 4.70 23.75
CA VAL A 306 -18.02 4.11 24.07
C VAL A 306 -19.10 4.90 23.34
N ALA A 307 -19.71 4.26 22.35
CA ALA A 307 -20.81 4.76 21.53
C ALA A 307 -22.16 4.42 22.16
N THR A 308 -23.23 5.05 21.68
CA THR A 308 -24.61 4.79 22.15
C THR A 308 -25.16 3.47 21.63
N ASP A 309 -24.72 3.06 20.45
CA ASP A 309 -25.12 1.83 19.76
C ASP A 309 -24.11 1.50 18.65
N LEU A 310 -24.25 0.34 18.02
CA LEU A 310 -23.35 -0.14 16.95
C LEU A 310 -23.42 0.69 15.67
N ARG A 311 -24.55 1.36 15.36
CA ARG A 311 -24.63 2.22 14.16
C ARG A 311 -23.79 3.46 14.35
N VAL A 312 -23.87 4.07 15.52
CA VAL A 312 -23.00 5.18 15.90
C VAL A 312 -21.53 4.73 15.93
N ALA A 313 -21.24 3.51 16.37
CA ALA A 313 -19.88 2.96 16.31
C ALA A 313 -19.35 2.86 14.88
N ILE A 314 -20.18 2.44 13.93
CA ILE A 314 -19.85 2.41 12.49
C ILE A 314 -19.65 3.83 11.93
N ASP A 315 -20.48 4.80 12.33
CA ASP A 315 -20.30 6.20 11.89
C ASP A 315 -18.98 6.78 12.41
N ILE A 316 -18.58 6.45 13.65
CA ILE A 316 -17.28 6.82 14.21
C ILE A 316 -16.14 6.15 13.42
N ALA A 317 -16.26 4.85 13.08
CA ALA A 317 -15.29 4.16 12.27
C ALA A 317 -15.13 4.79 10.86
N ASN A 318 -16.24 5.15 10.22
CA ASN A 318 -16.22 5.87 8.94
C ASN A 318 -15.55 7.25 9.06
N GLU A 319 -15.75 7.96 10.19
CA GLU A 319 -15.12 9.27 10.41
C GLU A 319 -13.60 9.11 10.64
N ILE A 320 -13.19 8.09 11.36
CA ILE A 320 -11.77 7.76 11.54
C ILE A 320 -11.15 7.25 10.23
N ALA A 321 -11.88 6.49 9.41
CA ALA A 321 -11.38 5.90 8.17
C ALA A 321 -10.05 5.13 8.39
N PRO A 322 -10.06 4.05 9.20
CA PRO A 322 -8.85 3.35 9.61
C PRO A 322 -8.22 2.55 8.48
N GLU A 323 -6.94 2.23 8.65
CA GLU A 323 -6.23 1.25 7.83
C GLU A 323 -6.87 -0.14 7.95
N HIS A 324 -6.94 -0.67 9.16
CA HIS A 324 -7.57 -1.95 9.48
C HIS A 324 -8.85 -1.71 10.28
N LEU A 325 -9.97 -2.28 9.83
CA LEU A 325 -11.24 -2.25 10.53
C LEU A 325 -11.69 -3.68 10.86
N GLU A 326 -11.78 -4.02 12.14
CA GLU A 326 -12.40 -5.27 12.58
C GLU A 326 -13.85 -5.05 13.03
N LEU A 327 -14.73 -5.96 12.62
CA LEU A 327 -16.13 -6.01 13.04
C LEU A 327 -16.35 -7.21 13.93
N CYS A 328 -16.06 -7.07 15.23
CA CYS A 328 -16.23 -8.12 16.24
C CYS A 328 -17.68 -8.15 16.76
N VAL A 329 -18.61 -8.48 15.87
CA VAL A 329 -20.06 -8.53 16.15
C VAL A 329 -20.66 -9.85 15.64
N ASP A 330 -21.89 -10.19 16.08
CA ASP A 330 -22.53 -11.47 15.73
C ASP A 330 -22.90 -11.56 14.23
N ALA A 331 -23.40 -10.49 13.64
CA ALA A 331 -23.86 -10.46 12.25
C ALA A 331 -23.09 -9.37 11.46
N PRO A 332 -21.77 -9.54 11.19
CA PRO A 332 -20.94 -8.50 10.61
C PRO A 332 -21.38 -8.08 9.19
N PHE A 333 -21.99 -8.97 8.43
CA PHE A 333 -22.49 -8.67 7.09
C PHE A 333 -23.68 -7.68 7.08
N ASP A 334 -24.41 -7.55 8.17
CA ASP A 334 -25.51 -6.57 8.30
C ASP A 334 -25.00 -5.12 8.33
N TYR A 335 -23.70 -4.93 8.62
CA TYR A 335 -23.05 -3.63 8.69
C TYR A 335 -22.16 -3.32 7.48
N LEU A 336 -21.86 -4.30 6.62
CA LEU A 336 -20.90 -4.15 5.52
C LEU A 336 -21.23 -2.98 4.60
N ASP A 337 -22.48 -2.83 4.20
CA ASP A 337 -22.94 -1.75 3.32
C ASP A 337 -22.91 -0.35 3.99
N SER A 338 -22.82 -0.30 5.33
CA SER A 338 -22.72 0.94 6.10
C SER A 338 -21.27 1.42 6.25
N ILE A 339 -20.29 0.57 5.96
CA ILE A 339 -18.87 0.93 6.01
C ILE A 339 -18.48 1.52 4.67
N ARG A 340 -17.97 2.77 4.72
CA ARG A 340 -17.58 3.52 3.52
C ARG A 340 -16.07 3.77 3.46
N HIS A 341 -15.40 3.78 4.60
CA HIS A 341 -14.01 4.21 4.70
C HIS A 341 -13.23 3.28 5.62
N ALA A 342 -12.59 2.28 5.02
CA ALA A 342 -11.61 1.41 5.67
C ALA A 342 -10.63 0.89 4.62
N GLY A 343 -9.37 0.70 5.00
CA GLY A 343 -8.38 0.08 4.12
C GLY A 343 -8.72 -1.40 3.91
N SER A 344 -8.90 -2.16 4.99
CA SER A 344 -9.38 -3.54 4.96
C SER A 344 -10.41 -3.77 6.05
N ILE A 345 -11.37 -4.68 5.82
CA ILE A 345 -12.45 -5.01 6.77
C ILE A 345 -12.35 -6.48 7.13
N PHE A 346 -12.21 -6.76 8.43
CA PHE A 346 -12.13 -8.10 9.00
C PHE A 346 -13.47 -8.45 9.65
N MET A 347 -14.13 -9.49 9.13
CA MET A 347 -15.54 -9.75 9.37
C MET A 347 -15.77 -10.82 10.43
N GLY A 348 -16.24 -10.43 11.61
CA GLY A 348 -16.63 -11.33 12.70
C GLY A 348 -15.50 -11.64 13.67
N ARG A 349 -15.87 -12.27 14.81
CA ARG A 349 -15.01 -12.49 15.99
C ARG A 349 -13.87 -13.50 15.79
N ASN A 350 -13.80 -14.16 14.63
CA ASN A 350 -12.76 -15.16 14.30
C ASN A 350 -11.85 -14.70 13.15
N CYS A 351 -11.84 -13.41 12.85
CA CYS A 351 -11.08 -12.85 11.75
C CYS A 351 -10.17 -11.71 12.27
N PRO A 352 -9.09 -12.04 13.00
CA PRO A 352 -8.14 -11.03 13.45
C PRO A 352 -7.36 -10.42 12.28
N GLU A 353 -6.89 -9.20 12.44
CA GLU A 353 -6.08 -8.45 11.46
C GLU A 353 -4.86 -9.26 10.99
N ALA A 354 -4.15 -9.94 11.90
CA ALA A 354 -3.01 -10.79 11.57
C ALA A 354 -3.31 -11.89 10.54
N LEU A 355 -4.56 -12.35 10.43
CA LEU A 355 -4.96 -13.26 9.37
C LEU A 355 -4.86 -12.59 7.99
N GLY A 356 -5.22 -11.31 7.88
CA GLY A 356 -5.07 -10.50 6.67
C GLY A 356 -3.61 -10.28 6.31
N ASP A 357 -2.80 -9.95 7.28
CA ASP A 357 -1.38 -9.67 7.08
C ASP A 357 -0.60 -10.84 6.49
N TYR A 358 -0.96 -12.06 6.88
CA TYR A 358 -0.13 -13.22 6.53
C TYR A 358 -0.80 -14.23 5.60
N PHE A 359 -2.13 -14.41 5.64
CA PHE A 359 -2.69 -15.64 5.09
C PHE A 359 -4.02 -15.52 4.34
N ALA A 360 -4.85 -14.50 4.60
CA ALA A 360 -6.21 -14.42 4.05
C ALA A 360 -6.24 -14.23 2.52
N GLY A 361 -5.28 -13.49 1.97
CA GLY A 361 -5.16 -13.24 0.53
C GLY A 361 -5.42 -11.82 0.05
N PRO A 362 -6.37 -11.03 0.61
CA PRO A 362 -6.43 -9.59 0.36
C PRO A 362 -5.12 -8.90 0.75
N ASN A 363 -4.80 -7.79 0.08
CA ASN A 363 -3.52 -7.10 0.27
C ASN A 363 -3.45 -6.39 1.62
N HIS A 364 -2.27 -6.41 2.24
CA HIS A 364 -1.99 -5.73 3.50
C HIS A 364 -1.29 -4.37 3.33
N THR A 365 -0.93 -3.98 2.10
CA THR A 365 -0.42 -2.62 1.81
C THR A 365 -1.63 -1.71 1.68
N LEU A 366 -2.00 -1.08 2.79
CA LEU A 366 -3.28 -0.41 3.00
C LEU A 366 -3.12 1.11 3.14
N PRO A 367 -4.15 1.90 2.78
CA PRO A 367 -4.16 3.33 3.00
C PRO A 367 -4.24 3.66 4.50
N THR A 368 -3.28 4.43 5.00
CA THR A 368 -3.16 4.88 6.39
C THR A 368 -3.61 6.34 6.56
N SER A 369 -3.63 6.83 7.79
CA SER A 369 -3.85 8.26 8.12
C SER A 369 -5.16 8.83 7.54
N GLY A 370 -6.22 8.01 7.48
CA GLY A 370 -7.54 8.39 6.98
C GLY A 370 -7.65 8.50 5.47
N THR A 371 -6.60 8.13 4.73
CA THR A 371 -6.62 8.15 3.27
C THR A 371 -7.52 7.08 2.66
N ALA A 372 -8.02 6.12 3.46
CA ALA A 372 -9.06 5.17 3.06
C ALA A 372 -10.36 5.84 2.57
N ARG A 373 -10.52 7.16 2.76
CA ARG A 373 -11.60 7.97 2.19
C ARG A 373 -11.50 8.12 0.67
N PHE A 374 -10.30 7.98 0.07
CA PHE A 374 -10.05 8.20 -1.36
C PHE A 374 -8.97 7.30 -1.95
N SER A 375 -8.29 6.50 -1.14
CA SER A 375 -7.29 5.52 -1.56
C SER A 375 -7.78 4.10 -1.29
N SER A 376 -7.23 3.14 -2.03
CA SER A 376 -7.55 1.72 -1.93
C SER A 376 -6.32 0.91 -1.48
N PRO A 377 -6.51 -0.32 -0.98
CA PRO A 377 -5.43 -1.29 -0.85
C PRO A 377 -4.67 -1.49 -2.16
N LEU A 378 -3.40 -1.84 -2.06
CA LEU A 378 -2.61 -2.22 -3.23
C LEU A 378 -3.29 -3.37 -3.99
N SER A 379 -3.39 -3.25 -5.29
CA SER A 379 -4.14 -4.15 -6.14
C SER A 379 -3.49 -4.34 -7.50
N VAL A 380 -4.06 -5.20 -8.34
CA VAL A 380 -3.65 -5.34 -9.75
C VAL A 380 -3.82 -4.02 -10.52
N ASP A 381 -4.82 -3.20 -10.14
CA ASP A 381 -5.07 -1.91 -10.79
C ASP A 381 -3.90 -0.92 -10.62
N ASP A 382 -3.08 -1.07 -9.57
CA ASP A 382 -1.89 -0.23 -9.33
C ASP A 382 -0.76 -0.44 -10.34
N PHE A 383 -0.74 -1.59 -10.98
CA PHE A 383 0.29 -2.03 -11.92
C PHE A 383 -0.14 -1.96 -13.38
N VAL A 384 -1.33 -1.42 -13.66
CA VAL A 384 -1.83 -1.23 -15.02
C VAL A 384 -2.13 0.24 -15.29
N LYS A 385 -2.05 0.61 -16.56
CA LYS A 385 -2.51 1.90 -17.07
C LYS A 385 -3.52 1.69 -18.19
N LYS A 386 -4.36 2.70 -18.42
CA LYS A 386 -5.41 2.67 -19.42
C LYS A 386 -5.07 3.69 -20.52
N THR A 387 -5.15 3.25 -21.78
CA THR A 387 -4.96 4.10 -22.95
C THR A 387 -6.21 4.04 -23.79
N GLN A 388 -6.76 5.19 -24.12
CA GLN A 388 -7.90 5.32 -25.00
C GLN A 388 -7.44 5.38 -26.46
N TYR A 389 -8.25 4.86 -27.39
CA TYR A 389 -8.06 5.02 -28.83
C TYR A 389 -9.40 5.27 -29.50
N THR A 390 -9.33 6.05 -30.55
CA THR A 390 -10.47 6.45 -31.37
C THR A 390 -10.10 6.32 -32.83
N TYR A 391 -10.99 5.76 -33.63
CA TYR A 391 -10.88 5.64 -35.08
C TYR A 391 -12.15 6.16 -35.72
N PHE A 392 -12.00 6.93 -36.80
CA PHE A 392 -13.07 7.41 -37.65
C PHE A 392 -12.74 7.09 -39.09
N THR A 393 -13.72 6.57 -39.85
CA THR A 393 -13.63 6.58 -41.31
C THR A 393 -13.80 8.02 -41.85
N ARG A 394 -13.46 8.26 -43.13
CA ARG A 394 -13.68 9.55 -43.74
C ARG A 394 -15.16 9.95 -43.72
N GLU A 395 -16.06 9.02 -44.07
CA GLU A 395 -17.49 9.24 -44.11
C GLU A 395 -18.07 9.53 -42.71
N ALA A 396 -17.50 8.94 -41.67
CA ALA A 396 -17.89 9.25 -40.28
C ALA A 396 -17.38 10.65 -39.88
N LEU A 397 -16.15 11.01 -40.24
CA LEU A 397 -15.60 12.35 -40.00
C LEU A 397 -16.41 13.45 -40.69
N GLU A 398 -16.81 13.23 -41.94
CA GLU A 398 -17.64 14.18 -42.71
C GLU A 398 -18.91 14.60 -41.98
N LYS A 399 -19.51 13.71 -41.19
CA LYS A 399 -20.72 14.00 -40.44
C LYS A 399 -20.51 14.95 -39.26
N VAL A 400 -19.30 15.00 -38.67
CA VAL A 400 -19.03 15.70 -37.42
C VAL A 400 -17.95 16.80 -37.53
N ALA A 401 -17.22 16.87 -38.62
CA ALA A 401 -16.08 17.80 -38.76
C ALA A 401 -16.46 19.26 -38.54
N TYR A 402 -17.61 19.70 -39.08
CA TYR A 402 -18.08 21.07 -38.91
C TYR A 402 -18.62 21.36 -37.51
N ASP A 403 -19.14 20.35 -36.80
CA ASP A 403 -19.52 20.47 -35.41
C ASP A 403 -18.27 20.63 -34.52
N VAL A 404 -17.22 19.86 -34.79
CA VAL A 404 -15.90 20.00 -34.13
C VAL A 404 -15.30 21.37 -34.41
N GLU A 405 -15.36 21.86 -35.68
CA GLU A 405 -14.92 23.21 -36.05
C GLU A 405 -15.65 24.28 -35.25
N TYR A 406 -16.99 24.19 -35.20
CA TYR A 406 -17.80 25.15 -34.51
C TYR A 406 -17.48 25.18 -33.01
N PHE A 407 -17.40 23.99 -32.37
CA PHE A 407 -17.09 23.85 -30.95
C PHE A 407 -15.71 24.46 -30.63
N ALA A 408 -14.69 24.08 -31.35
CA ALA A 408 -13.33 24.60 -31.16
C ALA A 408 -13.23 26.12 -31.32
N LYS A 409 -14.02 26.70 -32.25
CA LYS A 409 -14.11 28.17 -32.42
C LYS A 409 -14.74 28.85 -31.19
N GLN A 410 -15.71 28.22 -30.51
CA GLN A 410 -16.29 28.78 -29.27
C GLN A 410 -15.25 28.81 -28.14
N GLU A 411 -14.28 27.90 -28.15
CA GLU A 411 -13.15 27.87 -27.21
C GLU A 411 -11.99 28.81 -27.67
N GLY A 412 -12.09 29.45 -28.83
CA GLY A 412 -11.04 30.29 -29.40
C GLY A 412 -9.87 29.50 -30.03
N LEU A 413 -10.04 28.18 -30.24
CA LEU A 413 -9.01 27.27 -30.71
C LEU A 413 -9.09 27.05 -32.23
N THR A 414 -8.68 28.03 -33.01
CA THR A 414 -8.81 28.00 -34.47
C THR A 414 -7.99 26.90 -35.16
N ALA A 415 -6.83 26.55 -34.62
CA ALA A 415 -6.03 25.42 -35.11
C ALA A 415 -6.72 24.08 -34.91
N HIS A 416 -7.40 23.87 -33.76
CA HIS A 416 -8.24 22.67 -33.51
C HIS A 416 -9.39 22.60 -34.51
N ALA A 417 -10.10 23.72 -34.69
CA ALA A 417 -11.16 23.86 -35.69
C ALA A 417 -10.66 23.44 -37.07
N ARG A 418 -9.55 24.02 -37.52
CA ARG A 418 -8.94 23.75 -38.82
C ARG A 418 -8.52 22.28 -38.97
N SER A 419 -8.01 21.65 -37.90
CA SER A 419 -7.53 20.28 -37.97
C SER A 419 -8.60 19.26 -38.34
N ALA A 420 -9.86 19.50 -38.00
CA ALA A 420 -10.98 18.63 -38.37
C ALA A 420 -11.35 18.80 -39.85
N VAL A 421 -11.61 20.04 -40.28
CA VAL A 421 -12.18 20.31 -41.62
C VAL A 421 -11.19 20.18 -42.75
N VAL A 422 -9.89 20.45 -42.52
CA VAL A 422 -8.84 20.32 -43.55
C VAL A 422 -8.73 18.92 -44.14
N ARG A 423 -9.15 17.88 -43.38
CA ARG A 423 -9.16 16.49 -43.84
C ARG A 423 -10.26 16.20 -44.87
N LEU A 424 -11.21 17.11 -45.00
CA LEU A 424 -12.31 17.03 -45.99
C LEU A 424 -11.96 17.80 -47.27
N GLU A 425 -10.92 18.62 -47.27
CA GLU A 425 -10.44 19.32 -48.45
C GLU A 425 -9.66 18.32 -49.32
N ASP A 426 -9.91 18.38 -50.64
CA ASP A 426 -9.13 17.56 -51.55
C ASP A 426 -7.68 18.11 -51.62
N ASP A 427 -6.70 17.22 -51.61
CA ASP A 427 -5.32 17.57 -51.87
C ASP A 427 -5.23 18.13 -53.28
N GLN A 428 -5.07 19.46 -53.40
CA GLN A 428 -4.84 20.15 -54.68
C GLN A 428 -3.39 20.01 -55.10
#